data_7d1e7ed5696a88ff3a3ac3257b101749
#
_entry.id   7d1e7ed5696a88ff3a3ac3257b101749
#
_cell.length_a   1.000
_cell.length_b   1.000
_cell.length_c   1.000
_cell.angle_alpha   90.00
_cell.angle_beta   90.00
_cell.angle_gamma   90.00
#
_symmetry.space_group_name_H-M   'P 1'
#
loop_
_entity.id
_entity.type
_entity.pdbx_description
1 polymer ?
#
loop_
_entity_poly.entity_id
_entity_poly.type
_entity_poly.pdbx_seq_one_letter_code
_entity_poly.pdbx_strand_id
1 'polypeptide(L)'
;MRLKDHVAIVTGGGGAVGGGIATCLAQEGADIVVSDINLEAAEIRANKLKEIGRRVITVRSDITVEKDCQFLIQECLKSFGKIDILVNNAGHFGKRLGLPFTNQTEEEWDDNYNINVKGPFFLCKAVSSHMMERSFGKIINISSIAAKRDPQIVPAYAAGKNALLTLTRIVAKDLAPFNINVNAICPGMIWGEFWQRLAPLVAAGDDQFDASMDPRELFEAWVNKNAPFKREQTPEDIGNLAVFLSSKEARNITGQAIHVDGGMAM
;
A
#
# COMPACT_ATOMS: atom_id res chain seq x y z
N MET A 1 16.61 14.72 -7.72
CA MET A 1 15.34 14.06 -8.06
C MET A 1 15.65 12.71 -8.68
N ARG A 2 15.44 11.63 -7.93
CA ARG A 2 15.74 10.23 -8.33
C ARG A 2 14.76 9.68 -9.37
N LEU A 3 13.55 10.26 -9.44
CA LEU A 3 12.44 9.79 -10.27
C LEU A 3 12.01 10.84 -11.32
N LYS A 4 12.93 11.74 -11.68
CA LYS A 4 12.67 12.71 -12.74
C LYS A 4 12.19 11.98 -14.00
N ASP A 5 11.14 12.51 -14.61
CA ASP A 5 10.51 11.98 -15.84
C ASP A 5 9.87 10.57 -15.68
N HIS A 6 9.70 10.05 -14.46
CA HIS A 6 8.91 8.83 -14.23
C HIS A 6 7.42 9.15 -14.09
N VAL A 7 6.59 8.15 -14.40
CA VAL A 7 5.13 8.18 -14.20
C VAL A 7 4.74 7.06 -13.24
N ALA A 8 4.08 7.43 -12.14
CA ALA A 8 3.68 6.50 -11.09
C ALA A 8 2.16 6.45 -10.93
N ILE A 9 1.61 5.25 -10.86
CA ILE A 9 0.23 4.99 -10.42
C ILE A 9 0.27 4.61 -8.95
N VAL A 10 -0.56 5.26 -8.12
CA VAL A 10 -0.73 4.92 -6.69
C VAL A 10 -2.20 4.63 -6.45
N THR A 11 -2.55 3.39 -6.14
CA THR A 11 -3.91 2.99 -5.78
C THR A 11 -4.20 3.21 -4.30
N GLY A 12 -5.43 3.55 -3.93
CA GLY A 12 -5.77 4.03 -2.59
C GLY A 12 -5.03 5.33 -2.26
N GLY A 13 -4.74 6.13 -3.31
CA GLY A 13 -3.91 7.32 -3.20
C GLY A 13 -4.57 8.49 -2.47
N GLY A 14 -5.89 8.47 -2.29
CA GLY A 14 -6.62 9.42 -1.45
C GLY A 14 -6.40 9.21 0.05
N GLY A 15 -6.06 7.98 0.47
CA GLY A 15 -5.80 7.62 1.86
C GLY A 15 -4.45 8.16 2.40
N ALA A 16 -4.22 7.95 3.70
CA ALA A 16 -3.03 8.47 4.38
C ALA A 16 -1.73 7.87 3.81
N VAL A 17 -1.62 6.54 3.78
CA VAL A 17 -0.40 5.86 3.32
C VAL A 17 -0.16 6.09 1.84
N GLY A 18 -1.18 5.86 0.99
CA GLY A 18 -1.09 6.08 -0.45
C GLY A 18 -0.76 7.53 -0.79
N GLY A 19 -1.36 8.48 -0.05
CA GLY A 19 -1.07 9.90 -0.20
C GLY A 19 0.35 10.29 0.20
N GLY A 20 0.90 9.71 1.28
CA GLY A 20 2.30 9.91 1.67
C GLY A 20 3.26 9.35 0.62
N ILE A 21 2.98 8.13 0.12
CA ILE A 21 3.76 7.53 -0.97
C ILE A 21 3.74 8.42 -2.22
N ALA A 22 2.55 8.86 -2.65
CA ALA A 22 2.40 9.73 -3.82
C ALA A 22 3.17 11.06 -3.64
N THR A 23 3.15 11.62 -2.43
CA THR A 23 3.88 12.85 -2.10
C THR A 23 5.39 12.63 -2.24
N CYS A 24 5.95 11.58 -1.65
CA CYS A 24 7.39 11.29 -1.75
C CYS A 24 7.82 11.03 -3.21
N LEU A 25 7.03 10.30 -3.99
CA LEU A 25 7.31 10.06 -5.41
C LEU A 25 7.29 11.37 -6.21
N ALA A 26 6.31 12.24 -5.95
CA ALA A 26 6.20 13.56 -6.59
C ALA A 26 7.37 14.48 -6.25
N GLN A 27 7.80 14.55 -4.98
CA GLN A 27 8.95 15.33 -4.53
C GLN A 27 10.25 14.89 -5.20
N GLU A 28 10.35 13.60 -5.57
CA GLU A 28 11.49 13.05 -6.31
C GLU A 28 11.34 13.12 -7.84
N GLY A 29 10.29 13.81 -8.31
CA GLY A 29 10.16 14.20 -9.71
C GLY A 29 9.22 13.33 -10.54
N ALA A 30 8.50 12.38 -9.96
CA ALA A 30 7.52 11.59 -10.70
C ALA A 30 6.23 12.38 -10.97
N ASP A 31 5.63 12.17 -12.14
CA ASP A 31 4.25 12.53 -12.43
C ASP A 31 3.34 11.44 -11.85
N ILE A 32 2.16 11.80 -11.35
CA ILE A 32 1.36 10.91 -10.51
C ILE A 32 -0.05 10.67 -11.07
N VAL A 33 -0.47 9.42 -11.10
CA VAL A 33 -1.88 9.04 -11.19
C VAL A 33 -2.35 8.64 -9.78
N VAL A 34 -3.24 9.43 -9.21
CA VAL A 34 -3.89 9.13 -7.94
C VAL A 34 -5.16 8.33 -8.26
N SER A 35 -5.16 7.04 -7.95
CA SER A 35 -6.34 6.19 -8.13
C SER A 35 -6.96 5.87 -6.78
N ASP A 36 -8.27 6.02 -6.69
CA ASP A 36 -9.04 5.66 -5.49
C ASP A 36 -10.47 5.30 -5.89
N ILE A 37 -11.16 4.49 -5.08
CA ILE A 37 -12.59 4.26 -5.21
C ILE A 37 -13.38 5.51 -4.82
N ASN A 38 -12.84 6.29 -3.87
CA ASN A 38 -13.34 7.61 -3.47
C ASN A 38 -12.64 8.70 -4.30
N LEU A 39 -13.31 9.14 -5.37
CA LEU A 39 -12.78 10.15 -6.28
C LEU A 39 -12.50 11.49 -5.58
N GLU A 40 -13.35 11.91 -4.67
CA GLU A 40 -13.18 13.18 -3.93
C GLU A 40 -11.88 13.17 -3.10
N ALA A 41 -11.60 12.08 -2.39
CA ALA A 41 -10.36 11.92 -1.64
C ALA A 41 -9.13 11.93 -2.58
N ALA A 42 -9.24 11.31 -3.76
CA ALA A 42 -8.19 11.35 -4.78
C ALA A 42 -7.96 12.79 -5.30
N GLU A 43 -9.01 13.56 -5.54
CA GLU A 43 -8.93 14.95 -6.02
C GLU A 43 -8.28 15.88 -4.98
N ILE A 44 -8.67 15.76 -3.72
CA ILE A 44 -8.05 16.50 -2.62
C ILE A 44 -6.53 16.23 -2.58
N ARG A 45 -6.14 14.96 -2.72
CA ARG A 45 -4.72 14.58 -2.77
C ARG A 45 -4.03 15.15 -4.00
N ALA A 46 -4.64 14.99 -5.16
CA ALA A 46 -4.07 15.46 -6.43
C ALA A 46 -3.80 16.98 -6.41
N ASN A 47 -4.67 17.78 -5.82
CA ASN A 47 -4.46 19.22 -5.70
C ASN A 47 -3.21 19.55 -4.89
N LYS A 48 -2.98 18.88 -3.75
CA LYS A 48 -1.75 19.03 -2.96
C LYS A 48 -0.50 18.62 -3.75
N LEU A 49 -0.58 17.58 -4.58
CA LEU A 49 0.55 17.13 -5.41
C LEU A 49 0.86 18.09 -6.55
N LYS A 50 -0.16 18.76 -7.11
CA LYS A 50 0.05 19.81 -8.12
C LYS A 50 0.83 21.02 -7.58
N GLU A 51 0.66 21.34 -6.29
CA GLU A 51 1.43 22.39 -5.62
C GLU A 51 2.95 22.09 -5.56
N ILE A 52 3.33 20.81 -5.63
CA ILE A 52 4.75 20.38 -5.73
C ILE A 52 5.30 20.63 -7.16
N GLY A 53 4.44 21.02 -8.11
CA GLY A 53 4.83 21.29 -9.49
C GLY A 53 4.87 20.04 -10.39
N ARG A 54 4.15 18.97 -10.04
CA ARG A 54 4.05 17.76 -10.87
C ARG A 54 2.75 17.71 -11.67
N ARG A 55 2.78 16.99 -12.81
CA ARG A 55 1.55 16.63 -13.51
C ARG A 55 0.84 15.55 -12.74
N VAL A 56 -0.44 15.76 -12.46
CA VAL A 56 -1.25 14.82 -11.67
C VAL A 56 -2.61 14.67 -12.31
N ILE A 57 -3.06 13.43 -12.46
CA ILE A 57 -4.45 13.09 -12.78
C ILE A 57 -5.07 12.23 -11.70
N THR A 58 -6.38 12.24 -11.63
CA THR A 58 -7.17 11.34 -10.76
C THR A 58 -7.94 10.36 -11.62
N VAL A 59 -8.02 9.12 -11.18
CA VAL A 59 -8.83 8.08 -11.82
C VAL A 59 -9.61 7.33 -10.75
N ARG A 60 -10.95 7.35 -10.85
CA ARG A 60 -11.78 6.48 -10.01
C ARG A 60 -11.63 5.03 -10.50
N SER A 61 -11.28 4.13 -9.59
CA SER A 61 -11.11 2.72 -9.91
C SER A 61 -11.45 1.85 -8.70
N ASP A 62 -12.31 0.86 -8.90
CA ASP A 62 -12.50 -0.25 -7.98
C ASP A 62 -11.55 -1.38 -8.38
N ILE A 63 -10.49 -1.59 -7.61
CA ILE A 63 -9.47 -2.60 -7.93
C ILE A 63 -9.97 -4.04 -7.86
N THR A 64 -11.16 -4.30 -7.29
CA THR A 64 -11.79 -5.63 -7.30
C THR A 64 -12.40 -5.96 -8.65
N VAL A 65 -12.56 -4.96 -9.54
CA VAL A 65 -13.12 -5.09 -10.88
C VAL A 65 -12.00 -5.03 -11.92
N GLU A 66 -11.73 -6.14 -12.62
CA GLU A 66 -10.64 -6.22 -13.59
C GLU A 66 -10.73 -5.15 -14.70
N LYS A 67 -11.94 -4.82 -15.16
CA LYS A 67 -12.16 -3.78 -16.18
C LYS A 67 -11.75 -2.39 -15.67
N ASP A 68 -12.00 -2.07 -14.41
CA ASP A 68 -11.58 -0.80 -13.80
C ASP A 68 -10.06 -0.72 -13.71
N CYS A 69 -9.40 -1.84 -13.39
CA CYS A 69 -7.94 -1.92 -13.40
C CYS A 69 -7.37 -1.67 -14.81
N GLN A 70 -7.96 -2.27 -15.83
CA GLN A 70 -7.58 -2.04 -17.23
C GLN A 70 -7.82 -0.59 -17.65
N PHE A 71 -8.94 0.00 -17.27
CA PHE A 71 -9.27 1.39 -17.53
C PHE A 71 -8.26 2.35 -16.88
N LEU A 72 -7.87 2.10 -15.62
CA LEU A 72 -6.85 2.89 -14.93
C LEU A 72 -5.52 2.92 -15.71
N ILE A 73 -5.06 1.75 -16.20
CA ILE A 73 -3.84 1.65 -17.01
C ILE A 73 -4.00 2.44 -18.32
N GLN A 74 -5.14 2.32 -19.00
CA GLN A 74 -5.41 3.05 -20.26
C GLN A 74 -5.42 4.57 -20.07
N GLU A 75 -6.07 5.08 -19.02
CA GLU A 75 -6.11 6.52 -18.74
C GLU A 75 -4.73 7.07 -18.38
N CYS A 76 -3.89 6.28 -17.68
CA CYS A 76 -2.51 6.65 -17.44
C CYS A 76 -1.71 6.74 -18.75
N LEU A 77 -1.80 5.73 -19.61
CA LEU A 77 -1.11 5.70 -20.91
C LEU A 77 -1.56 6.84 -21.82
N LYS A 78 -2.86 7.12 -21.87
CA LYS A 78 -3.43 8.23 -22.64
C LYS A 78 -2.92 9.60 -22.18
N SER A 79 -2.74 9.78 -20.86
CA SER A 79 -2.37 11.07 -20.27
C SER A 79 -0.87 11.33 -20.27
N PHE A 80 -0.05 10.29 -20.09
CA PHE A 80 1.39 10.40 -19.88
C PHE A 80 2.23 9.63 -20.91
N GLY A 81 1.63 8.76 -21.72
CA GLY A 81 2.31 7.94 -22.73
C GLY A 81 3.10 6.77 -22.19
N LYS A 82 3.23 6.63 -20.87
CA LYS A 82 4.01 5.55 -20.22
C LYS A 82 3.58 5.32 -18.78
N ILE A 83 4.02 4.17 -18.23
CA ILE A 83 3.91 3.81 -16.83
C ILE A 83 5.26 3.24 -16.42
N ASP A 84 5.92 3.87 -15.44
CA ASP A 84 7.23 3.45 -14.94
C ASP A 84 7.10 2.74 -13.59
N ILE A 85 6.11 3.17 -12.77
CA ILE A 85 5.93 2.71 -11.39
C ILE A 85 4.46 2.40 -11.15
N LEU A 86 4.18 1.22 -10.57
CA LEU A 86 2.87 0.85 -10.03
C LEU A 86 2.99 0.61 -8.53
N VAL A 87 2.21 1.34 -7.72
CA VAL A 87 2.10 1.10 -6.29
C VAL A 87 0.72 0.55 -5.97
N ASN A 88 0.64 -0.74 -5.68
CA ASN A 88 -0.55 -1.42 -5.19
C ASN A 88 -0.68 -1.15 -3.68
N ASN A 89 -1.29 -0.02 -3.33
CA ASN A 89 -1.49 0.40 -1.95
C ASN A 89 -2.95 0.25 -1.47
N ALA A 90 -3.94 0.35 -2.36
CA ALA A 90 -5.33 0.11 -1.97
C ALA A 90 -5.46 -1.22 -1.22
N GLY A 91 -6.14 -1.19 -0.09
CA GLY A 91 -6.27 -2.33 0.79
C GLY A 91 -7.41 -2.14 1.79
N HIS A 92 -7.86 -3.26 2.37
CA HIS A 92 -8.95 -3.28 3.33
C HIS A 92 -8.63 -4.28 4.46
N PHE A 93 -8.94 -3.91 5.68
CA PHE A 93 -8.67 -4.72 6.88
C PHE A 93 -9.94 -5.35 7.49
N GLY A 94 -11.07 -5.24 6.81
CA GLY A 94 -12.34 -5.82 7.24
C GLY A 94 -13.32 -4.80 7.82
N LYS A 95 -14.61 -5.15 7.75
CA LYS A 95 -15.70 -4.34 8.32
C LYS A 95 -15.78 -4.53 9.84
N ARG A 96 -15.55 -5.77 10.31
CA ARG A 96 -15.58 -6.14 11.73
C ARG A 96 -14.17 -6.55 12.19
N LEU A 97 -13.71 -5.94 13.27
CA LEU A 97 -12.40 -6.21 13.89
C LEU A 97 -12.59 -6.94 15.22
N GLY A 98 -11.56 -7.65 15.68
CA GLY A 98 -11.54 -8.29 16.99
C GLY A 98 -12.35 -9.59 17.09
N LEU A 99 -12.89 -10.10 15.99
CA LEU A 99 -13.61 -11.36 16.00
C LEU A 99 -12.64 -12.53 15.86
N PRO A 100 -12.80 -13.61 16.68
CA PRO A 100 -12.09 -14.85 16.47
C PRO A 100 -12.44 -15.43 15.08
N PHE A 101 -11.51 -16.22 14.50
CA PHE A 101 -11.69 -16.73 13.14
C PHE A 101 -12.98 -17.55 12.98
N THR A 102 -13.45 -18.23 14.05
CA THR A 102 -14.68 -19.03 14.07
C THR A 102 -15.95 -18.19 13.86
N ASN A 103 -15.89 -16.87 14.09
CA ASN A 103 -17.02 -15.95 13.96
C ASN A 103 -16.91 -15.07 12.72
N GLN A 104 -15.91 -15.29 11.87
CA GLN A 104 -15.79 -14.61 10.59
C GLN A 104 -16.70 -15.22 9.55
N THR A 105 -17.21 -14.40 8.64
CA THR A 105 -18.06 -14.85 7.54
C THR A 105 -17.26 -15.07 6.27
N GLU A 106 -17.80 -15.88 5.35
CA GLU A 106 -17.28 -16.07 4.00
C GLU A 106 -17.13 -14.71 3.28
N GLU A 107 -18.14 -13.83 3.38
CA GLU A 107 -18.10 -12.48 2.78
C GLU A 107 -16.89 -11.66 3.26
N GLU A 108 -16.52 -11.72 4.53
CA GLU A 108 -15.35 -11.00 5.05
C GLU A 108 -14.03 -11.55 4.49
N TRP A 109 -13.95 -12.86 4.29
CA TRP A 109 -12.78 -13.47 3.65
C TRP A 109 -12.72 -13.12 2.17
N ASP A 110 -13.84 -13.17 1.47
CA ASP A 110 -13.94 -12.82 0.05
C ASP A 110 -13.61 -11.35 -0.18
N ASP A 111 -14.17 -10.42 0.60
CA ASP A 111 -13.87 -8.99 0.53
C ASP A 111 -12.36 -8.75 0.72
N ASN A 112 -11.76 -9.34 1.77
CA ASN A 112 -10.33 -9.19 2.03
C ASN A 112 -9.48 -9.78 0.90
N TYR A 113 -9.80 -10.96 0.40
CA TYR A 113 -9.07 -11.60 -0.68
C TYR A 113 -9.21 -10.83 -1.99
N ASN A 114 -10.42 -10.38 -2.33
CA ASN A 114 -10.68 -9.62 -3.55
C ASN A 114 -9.88 -8.32 -3.57
N ILE A 115 -9.85 -7.56 -2.45
CA ILE A 115 -9.16 -6.28 -2.40
C ILE A 115 -7.64 -6.46 -2.23
N ASN A 116 -7.20 -7.27 -1.25
CA ASN A 116 -5.78 -7.33 -0.88
C ASN A 116 -4.93 -8.25 -1.76
N VAL A 117 -5.56 -9.15 -2.54
CA VAL A 117 -4.85 -10.14 -3.39
C VAL A 117 -5.22 -10.00 -4.86
N LYS A 118 -6.52 -10.14 -5.19
CA LYS A 118 -6.96 -10.12 -6.59
C LYS A 118 -6.80 -8.75 -7.23
N GLY A 119 -7.09 -7.66 -6.50
CA GLY A 119 -6.86 -6.30 -6.99
C GLY A 119 -5.42 -6.07 -7.44
N PRO A 120 -4.40 -6.27 -6.58
CA PRO A 120 -2.99 -6.23 -7.00
C PRO A 120 -2.65 -7.17 -8.16
N PHE A 121 -3.24 -8.38 -8.20
CA PHE A 121 -3.06 -9.30 -9.32
C PHE A 121 -3.59 -8.70 -10.63
N PHE A 122 -4.80 -8.14 -10.67
CA PHE A 122 -5.37 -7.52 -11.87
C PHE A 122 -4.54 -6.34 -12.36
N LEU A 123 -4.04 -5.51 -11.44
CA LEU A 123 -3.20 -4.37 -11.78
C LEU A 123 -1.82 -4.79 -12.30
N CYS A 124 -1.17 -5.78 -11.67
CA CYS A 124 0.07 -6.35 -12.17
C CYS A 124 -0.12 -6.92 -13.58
N LYS A 125 -1.19 -7.70 -13.80
CA LYS A 125 -1.53 -8.26 -15.10
C LYS A 125 -1.75 -7.18 -16.15
N ALA A 126 -2.52 -6.14 -15.81
CA ALA A 126 -2.87 -5.08 -16.75
C ALA A 126 -1.67 -4.22 -17.18
N VAL A 127 -0.70 -3.98 -16.28
CA VAL A 127 0.47 -3.15 -16.58
C VAL A 127 1.61 -3.93 -17.23
N SER A 128 1.65 -5.26 -17.07
CA SER A 128 2.80 -6.10 -17.43
C SER A 128 3.19 -5.98 -18.91
N SER A 129 2.25 -6.07 -19.85
CA SER A 129 2.55 -6.00 -21.29
C SER A 129 3.28 -4.70 -21.63
N HIS A 130 2.81 -3.56 -21.14
CA HIS A 130 3.43 -2.27 -21.38
C HIS A 130 4.85 -2.19 -20.78
N MET A 131 5.06 -2.71 -19.55
CA MET A 131 6.37 -2.71 -18.92
C MET A 131 7.34 -3.69 -19.62
N MET A 132 6.85 -4.87 -20.06
CA MET A 132 7.65 -5.86 -20.80
C MET A 132 8.14 -5.32 -22.15
N GLU A 133 7.26 -4.67 -22.93
CA GLU A 133 7.63 -4.05 -24.22
C GLU A 133 8.74 -3.01 -24.06
N ARG A 134 8.74 -2.30 -22.94
CA ARG A 134 9.75 -1.27 -22.63
C ARG A 134 11.00 -1.82 -21.93
N SER A 135 10.98 -3.07 -21.49
CA SER A 135 12.01 -3.68 -20.65
C SER A 135 12.35 -2.81 -19.42
N PHE A 136 11.31 -2.21 -18.83
CA PHE A 136 11.43 -1.34 -17.65
C PHE A 136 10.13 -1.28 -16.89
N GLY A 137 10.21 -1.44 -15.56
CA GLY A 137 9.08 -1.26 -14.65
C GLY A 137 9.47 -1.48 -13.19
N LYS A 138 8.72 -0.83 -12.30
CA LYS A 138 8.82 -0.99 -10.85
C LYS A 138 7.42 -1.22 -10.28
N ILE A 139 7.21 -2.36 -9.65
CA ILE A 139 5.94 -2.69 -8.99
C ILE A 139 6.20 -2.80 -7.49
N ILE A 140 5.43 -2.08 -6.70
CA ILE A 140 5.51 -2.07 -5.24
C ILE A 140 4.15 -2.47 -4.67
N ASN A 141 4.12 -3.56 -3.93
CA ASN A 141 2.94 -4.04 -3.24
C ASN A 141 3.00 -3.61 -1.76
N ILE A 142 1.99 -2.90 -1.28
CA ILE A 142 1.92 -2.53 0.14
C ILE A 142 1.24 -3.66 0.91
N SER A 143 2.07 -4.45 1.59
CA SER A 143 1.64 -5.51 2.50
C SER A 143 1.43 -4.95 3.92
N SER A 144 1.87 -5.65 4.93
CA SER A 144 1.75 -5.25 6.35
C SER A 144 2.65 -6.13 7.22
N ILE A 145 3.02 -5.66 8.41
CA ILE A 145 3.57 -6.53 9.46
C ILE A 145 2.59 -7.65 9.85
N ALA A 146 1.29 -7.45 9.64
CA ALA A 146 0.27 -8.48 9.86
C ALA A 146 0.53 -9.76 9.06
N ALA A 147 1.20 -9.67 7.92
CA ALA A 147 1.61 -10.82 7.12
C ALA A 147 2.66 -11.72 7.81
N LYS A 148 3.30 -11.27 8.89
CA LYS A 148 4.33 -12.00 9.64
C LYS A 148 3.93 -12.23 11.10
N ARG A 149 3.17 -11.29 11.68
CA ARG A 149 2.80 -11.35 13.11
C ARG A 149 1.50 -12.11 13.38
N ASP A 150 0.72 -12.43 12.35
CA ASP A 150 -0.52 -13.20 12.40
C ASP A 150 -1.50 -12.70 13.48
N PRO A 151 -1.88 -11.41 13.49
CA PRO A 151 -2.73 -10.85 14.52
C PRO A 151 -4.14 -11.46 14.46
N GLN A 152 -4.59 -12.05 15.57
CA GLN A 152 -5.88 -12.73 15.66
C GLN A 152 -7.09 -11.81 15.48
N ILE A 153 -6.90 -10.50 15.68
CA ILE A 153 -7.97 -9.50 15.56
C ILE A 153 -8.36 -9.16 14.11
N VAL A 154 -7.55 -9.57 13.13
CA VAL A 154 -7.76 -9.31 11.68
C VAL A 154 -7.30 -10.52 10.83
N PRO A 155 -7.82 -11.74 11.06
CA PRO A 155 -7.27 -12.95 10.47
C PRO A 155 -7.35 -12.99 8.94
N ALA A 156 -8.48 -12.60 8.33
CA ALA A 156 -8.63 -12.57 6.87
C ALA A 156 -7.67 -11.55 6.23
N TYR A 157 -7.47 -10.38 6.88
CA TYR A 157 -6.51 -9.38 6.43
C TYR A 157 -5.06 -9.90 6.49
N ALA A 158 -4.68 -10.53 7.61
CA ALA A 158 -3.34 -11.10 7.78
C ALA A 158 -3.06 -12.16 6.71
N ALA A 159 -4.01 -13.08 6.48
CA ALA A 159 -3.92 -14.08 5.43
C ALA A 159 -3.79 -13.45 4.03
N GLY A 160 -4.61 -12.45 3.70
CA GLY A 160 -4.54 -11.72 2.44
C GLY A 160 -3.20 -11.00 2.24
N LYS A 161 -2.67 -10.32 3.28
CA LYS A 161 -1.38 -9.63 3.20
C LYS A 161 -0.20 -10.60 3.11
N ASN A 162 -0.30 -11.81 3.69
CA ASN A 162 0.69 -12.86 3.48
C ASN A 162 0.62 -13.43 2.05
N ALA A 163 -0.59 -13.67 1.52
CA ALA A 163 -0.79 -14.10 0.13
C ALA A 163 -0.22 -13.09 -0.87
N LEU A 164 -0.32 -11.77 -0.59
CA LEU A 164 0.28 -10.72 -1.41
C LEU A 164 1.81 -10.81 -1.46
N LEU A 165 2.49 -11.26 -0.39
CA LEU A 165 3.94 -11.52 -0.41
C LEU A 165 4.28 -12.68 -1.34
N THR A 166 3.46 -13.69 -1.40
CA THR A 166 3.63 -14.81 -2.35
C THR A 166 3.40 -14.35 -3.78
N LEU A 167 2.34 -13.57 -4.04
CA LEU A 167 2.10 -12.96 -5.34
C LEU A 167 3.27 -12.09 -5.78
N THR A 168 3.84 -11.28 -4.88
CA THR A 168 5.03 -10.46 -5.15
C THR A 168 6.19 -11.30 -5.68
N ARG A 169 6.49 -12.44 -5.05
CA ARG A 169 7.59 -13.32 -5.48
C ARG A 169 7.31 -14.01 -6.82
N ILE A 170 6.06 -14.41 -7.07
CA ILE A 170 5.66 -15.01 -8.35
C ILE A 170 5.83 -13.99 -9.47
N VAL A 171 5.22 -12.82 -9.36
CA VAL A 171 5.28 -11.76 -10.37
C VAL A 171 6.72 -11.28 -10.57
N ALA A 172 7.54 -11.21 -9.50
CA ALA A 172 8.95 -10.86 -9.59
C ALA A 172 9.74 -11.85 -10.47
N LYS A 173 9.50 -13.15 -10.32
CA LYS A 173 10.18 -14.18 -11.13
C LYS A 173 9.75 -14.11 -12.60
N ASP A 174 8.46 -13.93 -12.86
CA ASP A 174 7.91 -13.88 -14.22
C ASP A 174 8.39 -12.65 -14.99
N LEU A 175 8.55 -11.51 -14.30
CA LEU A 175 8.89 -10.23 -14.94
C LEU A 175 10.40 -9.89 -14.89
N ALA A 176 11.20 -10.62 -14.12
CA ALA A 176 12.65 -10.39 -14.06
C ALA A 176 13.38 -10.48 -15.42
N PRO A 177 13.04 -11.42 -16.34
CA PRO A 177 13.63 -11.45 -17.67
C PRO A 177 13.44 -10.17 -18.48
N PHE A 178 12.43 -9.36 -18.14
CA PHE A 178 12.11 -8.10 -18.77
C PHE A 178 12.63 -6.88 -18.01
N ASN A 179 13.58 -7.08 -17.07
CA ASN A 179 14.17 -5.99 -16.26
C ASN A 179 13.12 -5.20 -15.42
N ILE A 180 12.10 -5.89 -14.94
CA ILE A 180 11.06 -5.31 -14.09
C ILE A 180 11.27 -5.78 -12.64
N ASN A 181 11.33 -4.84 -11.69
CA ASN A 181 11.45 -5.15 -10.28
C ASN A 181 10.08 -5.17 -9.61
N VAL A 182 9.82 -6.18 -8.80
CA VAL A 182 8.57 -6.31 -8.04
C VAL A 182 8.91 -6.60 -6.59
N ASN A 183 8.53 -5.69 -5.67
CA ASN A 183 8.84 -5.82 -4.26
C ASN A 183 7.62 -5.49 -3.40
N ALA A 184 7.65 -5.90 -2.14
CA ALA A 184 6.66 -5.55 -1.15
C ALA A 184 7.27 -4.67 -0.05
N ILE A 185 6.48 -3.72 0.44
CA ILE A 185 6.74 -2.98 1.67
C ILE A 185 5.74 -3.46 2.72
N CYS A 186 6.23 -3.69 3.94
CA CYS A 186 5.43 -4.14 5.07
C CYS A 186 5.43 -3.05 6.16
N PRO A 187 4.48 -2.11 6.11
CA PRO A 187 4.35 -1.08 7.14
C PRO A 187 4.03 -1.68 8.50
N GLY A 188 4.51 -1.02 9.55
CA GLY A 188 4.07 -1.21 10.92
C GLY A 188 2.78 -0.46 11.22
N MET A 189 2.70 0.11 12.42
CA MET A 189 1.54 0.87 12.85
C MET A 189 1.70 2.34 12.46
N ILE A 190 0.74 2.82 11.70
CA ILE A 190 0.64 4.21 11.24
C ILE A 190 -0.65 4.79 11.81
N TRP A 191 -0.58 6.01 12.36
CA TRP A 191 -1.78 6.71 12.81
C TRP A 191 -2.76 6.95 11.65
N GLY A 192 -4.03 6.60 11.85
CA GLY A 192 -5.08 6.77 10.87
C GLY A 192 -6.37 6.05 11.26
N GLU A 193 -7.32 6.00 10.31
CA GLU A 193 -8.64 5.40 10.53
C GLU A 193 -8.57 3.95 11.03
N PHE A 194 -7.64 3.15 10.51
CA PHE A 194 -7.45 1.77 10.96
C PHE A 194 -7.17 1.70 12.46
N TRP A 195 -6.21 2.52 12.94
CA TRP A 195 -5.90 2.54 14.36
C TRP A 195 -7.07 3.04 15.19
N GLN A 196 -7.77 4.10 14.76
CA GLN A 196 -8.93 4.62 15.50
C GLN A 196 -10.02 3.56 15.71
N ARG A 197 -10.21 2.67 14.71
CA ARG A 197 -11.12 1.52 14.83
C ARG A 197 -10.56 0.40 15.72
N LEU A 198 -9.24 0.27 15.79
CA LEU A 198 -8.56 -0.76 16.56
C LEU A 198 -8.41 -0.39 18.05
N ALA A 199 -8.29 0.88 18.35
CA ALA A 199 -8.01 1.39 19.68
C ALA A 199 -8.92 0.81 20.79
N PRO A 200 -10.25 0.75 20.63
CA PRO A 200 -11.12 0.17 21.66
C PRO A 200 -10.84 -1.32 21.94
N LEU A 201 -10.44 -2.07 20.90
CA LEU A 201 -10.11 -3.49 21.03
C LEU A 201 -8.77 -3.70 21.74
N VAL A 202 -7.81 -2.81 21.48
CA VAL A 202 -6.50 -2.82 22.14
C VAL A 202 -6.69 -2.50 23.64
N ALA A 203 -7.50 -1.48 23.97
CA ALA A 203 -7.78 -1.14 25.35
C ALA A 203 -8.52 -2.26 26.11
N ALA A 204 -9.45 -2.96 25.44
CA ALA A 204 -10.19 -4.06 26.05
C ALA A 204 -9.35 -5.35 26.21
N GLY A 205 -8.28 -5.51 25.46
CA GLY A 205 -7.46 -6.73 25.42
C GLY A 205 -6.15 -6.64 26.23
N ASP A 206 -5.85 -5.50 26.86
CA ASP A 206 -4.60 -5.28 27.59
C ASP A 206 -4.82 -4.34 28.78
N ASP A 207 -4.79 -4.88 29.99
CA ASP A 207 -5.04 -4.17 31.25
C ASP A 207 -4.11 -2.97 31.51
N GLN A 208 -3.04 -2.81 30.70
CA GLN A 208 -2.17 -1.64 30.79
C GLN A 208 -2.72 -0.40 30.10
N PHE A 209 -3.81 -0.56 29.32
CA PHE A 209 -4.46 0.54 28.62
C PHE A 209 -5.86 0.76 29.16
N ASP A 210 -6.16 2.02 29.46
CA ASP A 210 -7.47 2.43 29.91
C ASP A 210 -8.38 2.73 28.69
N ALA A 211 -9.58 2.17 28.68
CA ALA A 211 -10.56 2.41 27.63
C ALA A 211 -11.05 3.88 27.56
N SER A 212 -10.78 4.68 28.59
CA SER A 212 -11.06 6.12 28.62
C SER A 212 -9.96 6.99 28.01
N MET A 213 -8.81 6.42 27.66
CA MET A 213 -7.72 7.15 27.01
C MET A 213 -8.17 7.74 25.67
N ASP A 214 -7.65 8.92 25.33
CA ASP A 214 -7.78 9.45 23.98
C ASP A 214 -7.15 8.49 22.97
N PRO A 215 -7.78 8.22 21.80
CA PRO A 215 -7.26 7.27 20.82
C PRO A 215 -5.83 7.57 20.35
N ARG A 216 -5.43 8.84 20.33
CA ARG A 216 -4.06 9.25 19.96
C ARG A 216 -3.07 8.90 21.09
N GLU A 217 -3.41 9.20 22.32
CA GLU A 217 -2.60 8.84 23.50
C GLU A 217 -2.44 7.33 23.61
N LEU A 218 -3.51 6.57 23.40
CA LEU A 218 -3.48 5.12 23.37
C LEU A 218 -2.54 4.58 22.27
N PHE A 219 -2.59 5.20 21.08
CA PHE A 219 -1.69 4.84 19.98
C PHE A 219 -0.22 5.04 20.37
N GLU A 220 0.12 6.19 20.92
CA GLU A 220 1.48 6.51 21.34
C GLU A 220 1.98 5.56 22.44
N ALA A 221 1.14 5.27 23.42
CA ALA A 221 1.44 4.32 24.48
C ALA A 221 1.66 2.90 23.93
N TRP A 222 0.79 2.47 23.00
CA TRP A 222 0.91 1.17 22.34
C TRP A 222 2.19 1.06 21.50
N VAL A 223 2.51 2.09 20.71
CA VAL A 223 3.75 2.14 19.92
C VAL A 223 4.97 2.12 20.83
N ASN A 224 4.96 2.89 21.91
CA ASN A 224 6.06 2.91 22.89
C ASN A 224 6.29 1.55 23.56
N LYS A 225 5.21 0.76 23.77
CA LYS A 225 5.30 -0.60 24.32
C LYS A 225 5.80 -1.61 23.28
N ASN A 226 5.33 -1.54 22.04
CA ASN A 226 5.46 -2.62 21.06
C ASN A 226 6.54 -2.38 19.98
N ALA A 227 6.93 -1.14 19.73
CA ALA A 227 7.97 -0.82 18.76
C ALA A 227 9.33 -0.68 19.46
N PRO A 228 10.36 -1.47 19.10
CA PRO A 228 11.71 -1.31 19.63
C PRO A 228 12.26 0.12 19.53
N PHE A 229 11.95 0.84 18.45
CA PHE A 229 12.34 2.24 18.30
C PHE A 229 11.48 3.23 19.11
N LYS A 230 10.40 2.77 19.75
CA LYS A 230 9.48 3.59 20.55
C LYS A 230 8.98 4.84 19.85
N ARG A 231 8.78 4.77 18.55
CA ARG A 231 8.25 5.85 17.72
C ARG A 231 7.34 5.28 16.63
N GLU A 232 6.33 6.04 16.29
CA GLU A 232 5.42 5.70 15.19
C GLU A 232 6.13 5.73 13.83
N GLN A 233 5.56 5.01 12.87
CA GLN A 233 5.88 5.16 11.46
C GLN A 233 4.92 6.16 10.83
N THR A 234 5.44 6.94 9.91
CA THR A 234 4.66 7.91 9.15
C THR A 234 4.41 7.41 7.72
N PRO A 235 3.40 7.94 7.01
CA PRO A 235 3.23 7.66 5.58
C PRO A 235 4.48 7.96 4.75
N GLU A 236 5.26 8.96 5.15
CA GLU A 236 6.51 9.36 4.49
C GLU A 236 7.62 8.32 4.66
N ASP A 237 7.68 7.61 5.79
CA ASP A 237 8.64 6.51 5.97
C ASP A 237 8.41 5.41 4.90
N ILE A 238 7.14 5.10 4.64
CA ILE A 238 6.75 4.15 3.59
C ILE A 238 7.06 4.73 2.20
N GLY A 239 6.75 6.01 1.99
CA GLY A 239 7.02 6.73 0.76
C GLY A 239 8.50 6.78 0.41
N ASN A 240 9.37 7.01 1.38
CA ASN A 240 10.82 7.05 1.19
C ASN A 240 11.38 5.69 0.72
N LEU A 241 10.88 4.59 1.28
CA LEU A 241 11.26 3.26 0.80
C LEU A 241 10.69 2.99 -0.60
N ALA A 242 9.46 3.43 -0.89
CA ALA A 242 8.87 3.31 -2.21
C ALA A 242 9.68 4.07 -3.27
N VAL A 243 10.17 5.27 -2.95
CA VAL A 243 11.09 6.03 -3.80
C VAL A 243 12.39 5.26 -4.04
N PHE A 244 13.02 4.73 -3.00
CA PHE A 244 14.26 3.95 -3.14
C PHE A 244 14.03 2.72 -4.04
N LEU A 245 12.99 1.93 -3.79
CA LEU A 245 12.68 0.74 -4.58
C LEU A 245 12.31 1.06 -6.04
N SER A 246 11.81 2.27 -6.30
CA SER A 246 11.49 2.76 -7.65
C SER A 246 12.71 3.31 -8.39
N SER A 247 13.79 3.58 -7.70
CA SER A 247 14.99 4.22 -8.24
C SER A 247 15.96 3.21 -8.87
N LYS A 248 16.97 3.72 -9.57
CA LYS A 248 18.05 2.90 -10.18
C LYS A 248 18.95 2.24 -9.13
N GLU A 249 19.01 2.80 -7.93
CA GLU A 249 19.79 2.26 -6.82
C GLU A 249 19.28 0.89 -6.36
N ALA A 250 17.98 0.61 -6.54
CA ALA A 250 17.35 -0.67 -6.21
C ALA A 250 17.29 -1.65 -7.40
N ARG A 251 18.03 -1.43 -8.48
CA ARG A 251 17.94 -2.24 -9.72
C ARG A 251 18.09 -3.76 -9.51
N ASN A 252 18.85 -4.18 -8.52
CA ASN A 252 19.10 -5.59 -8.20
C ASN A 252 18.22 -6.11 -7.04
N ILE A 253 17.19 -5.37 -6.63
CA ILE A 253 16.27 -5.77 -5.57
C ILE A 253 14.93 -6.16 -6.23
N THR A 254 14.58 -7.44 -6.17
CA THR A 254 13.28 -7.94 -6.65
C THR A 254 12.83 -9.14 -5.83
N GLY A 255 11.52 -9.36 -5.70
CA GLY A 255 10.92 -10.43 -4.92
C GLY A 255 11.04 -10.26 -3.40
N GLN A 256 11.46 -9.10 -2.91
CA GLN A 256 11.71 -8.86 -1.49
C GLN A 256 10.50 -8.29 -0.77
N ALA A 257 10.39 -8.61 0.53
CA ALA A 257 9.45 -8.00 1.47
C ALA A 257 10.25 -7.24 2.52
N ILE A 258 10.14 -5.91 2.52
CA ILE A 258 10.93 -5.05 3.39
C ILE A 258 10.00 -4.39 4.42
N HIS A 259 10.34 -4.57 5.70
CA HIS A 259 9.58 -4.01 6.80
C HIS A 259 9.99 -2.56 7.07
N VAL A 260 8.99 -1.71 7.29
CA VAL A 260 9.13 -0.34 7.80
C VAL A 260 8.23 -0.24 9.02
N ASP A 261 8.69 -0.75 10.14
CA ASP A 261 7.86 -1.06 11.31
C ASP A 261 8.52 -0.73 12.66
N GLY A 262 9.67 -0.06 12.65
CA GLY A 262 10.39 0.26 13.89
C GLY A 262 10.89 -0.98 14.65
N GLY A 263 10.99 -2.15 13.97
CA GLY A 263 11.44 -3.41 14.54
C GLY A 263 10.33 -4.29 15.13
N MET A 264 9.06 -3.94 14.91
CA MET A 264 7.90 -4.68 15.50
C MET A 264 7.81 -6.14 15.05
N ALA A 265 8.31 -6.48 13.86
CA ALA A 265 8.21 -7.81 13.26
C ALA A 265 9.57 -8.54 13.15
N MET A 266 10.51 -8.22 14.02
CA MET A 266 11.78 -8.95 14.12
C MET A 266 11.58 -10.36 14.67
#